data_216ee89e94f381b736bc344a133e6677
#
_entry.id   216ee89e94f381b736bc344a133e6677
#
_cell.length_a   1.000
_cell.length_b   1.000
_cell.length_c   1.000
_cell.angle_alpha   90.00
_cell.angle_beta   90.00
_cell.angle_gamma   90.00
#
_symmetry.space_group_name_H-M   'P 1'
#
loop_
_entity.id
_entity.type
_entity.pdbx_description
1 polymer ?
#
loop_
_entity_poly.entity_id
_entity_poly.type
_entity_poly.pdbx_seq_one_letter_code
_entity_poly.pdbx_strand_id
1 'polypeptide(L)'
;MVDLNVQPFEIEVRTRHGDIVRADVYLPRAAVGKVPVLLGASPYQKALRGLPVVPPVFPFIEYGPMQLYLDHGYAYVVMDTPGAGRSEGTWGPVSRKEGEAIYDMTEHVASLDWAGPIGMIGMSHYCWSQWNAARTRPPSLKCLGAFDGATDMYRDWMYQGGIPIQGFLNSWLFGSVLLQHQANGLPMTQNGRNRVIFDMYAHPFDDDWQRSRSPFWELDQVDIPVLSIGAWGKAALHLRGNFEGYRLVNGPKQLLVVGTRTFAETQTLFATAEFHEAELLPWYDHHLKGVANGVMDRPKVRFFVQGEGVVRESADWPPPDASITEFFLCGEKSGAVNSLNDGSLAESVKADGGATSWTYPDPHWMAGVTVFGKDGVPDHFARVVTYTTPPFESDREFTGQGVLHLFASSDQTDADVVVKLSLLPEGAGSPPFMKISQGWLRASHRAEDPALTTEMRPFHRHQKAEPIEPGQIYELRVELLPMSVLVRRGERLRLEVSNWESAITEAPMTHWYGQKVGTDTYHHDAANPSRLRLHERPRTLIAGEGQHKAT
;
A
#
# COMPACT_ATOMS: atom_id res chain seq x y z
N MET A 1 -6.23 -8.13 26.70
CA MET A 1 -7.62 -7.67 26.64
C MET A 1 -7.62 -6.19 26.93
N VAL A 2 -8.03 -5.36 26.02
CA VAL A 2 -8.38 -3.98 26.38
C VAL A 2 -9.73 -4.10 27.09
N ASP A 3 -9.74 -3.98 28.39
CA ASP A 3 -10.97 -4.02 29.19
C ASP A 3 -11.68 -2.68 28.92
N LEU A 4 -12.61 -2.71 27.95
CA LEU A 4 -13.40 -1.52 27.65
C LEU A 4 -14.31 -1.24 28.84
N ASN A 5 -14.20 -0.07 29.39
CA ASN A 5 -14.96 0.38 30.55
C ASN A 5 -16.48 0.53 30.26
N VAL A 6 -16.93 0.30 29.03
CA VAL A 6 -18.31 0.44 28.58
C VAL A 6 -18.77 -0.79 27.79
N GLN A 7 -20.05 -1.12 27.94
CA GLN A 7 -20.66 -2.17 27.13
C GLN A 7 -21.32 -1.54 25.89
N PRO A 8 -21.19 -2.17 24.72
CA PRO A 8 -21.87 -1.69 23.53
C PRO A 8 -23.36 -2.03 23.53
N PHE A 9 -24.11 -1.28 22.74
CA PHE A 9 -25.40 -1.72 22.23
C PHE A 9 -25.37 -1.80 20.71
N GLU A 10 -26.14 -2.72 20.15
CA GLU A 10 -26.22 -2.92 18.71
C GLU A 10 -27.28 -2.02 18.09
N ILE A 11 -26.98 -1.46 16.92
CA ILE A 11 -27.94 -0.77 16.04
C ILE A 11 -28.06 -1.53 14.73
N GLU A 12 -29.23 -1.48 14.12
CA GLU A 12 -29.56 -2.07 12.84
C GLU A 12 -29.99 -0.99 11.86
N VAL A 13 -29.45 -1.05 10.64
CA VAL A 13 -29.79 -0.09 9.59
C VAL A 13 -30.19 -0.85 8.34
N ARG A 14 -31.39 -0.58 7.83
CA ARG A 14 -31.79 -1.06 6.51
C ARG A 14 -31.19 -0.16 5.45
N THR A 15 -30.30 -0.73 4.66
CA THR A 15 -29.64 -0.01 3.56
C THR A 15 -30.62 0.26 2.41
N ARG A 16 -30.26 1.20 1.53
CA ARG A 16 -30.97 1.47 0.27
C ARG A 16 -31.11 0.24 -0.63
N HIS A 17 -30.28 -0.78 -0.44
CA HIS A 17 -30.32 -2.05 -1.16
C HIS A 17 -31.21 -3.11 -0.49
N GLY A 18 -31.80 -2.80 0.66
CA GLY A 18 -32.72 -3.64 1.38
C GLY A 18 -32.09 -4.58 2.42
N ASP A 19 -30.76 -4.75 2.43
CA ASP A 19 -30.06 -5.55 3.44
C ASP A 19 -30.03 -4.81 4.79
N ILE A 20 -30.06 -5.56 5.89
CA ILE A 20 -29.85 -5.00 7.23
C ILE A 20 -28.39 -5.12 7.60
N VAL A 21 -27.74 -3.99 7.86
CA VAL A 21 -26.38 -3.93 8.38
C VAL A 21 -26.37 -3.56 9.85
N ARG A 22 -25.37 -4.04 10.60
CA ARG A 22 -25.31 -3.93 12.05
C ARG A 22 -24.02 -3.30 12.52
N ALA A 23 -24.13 -2.48 13.56
CA ALA A 23 -22.98 -1.89 14.20
C ALA A 23 -23.11 -1.92 15.73
N ASP A 24 -21.98 -2.07 16.42
CA ASP A 24 -21.89 -1.88 17.86
C ASP A 24 -21.52 -0.44 18.16
N VAL A 25 -22.28 0.18 19.08
CA VAL A 25 -22.09 1.54 19.54
C VAL A 25 -21.54 1.55 20.95
N TYR A 26 -20.43 2.23 21.16
CA TYR A 26 -19.80 2.45 22.45
C TYR A 26 -19.92 3.93 22.80
N LEU A 27 -20.65 4.26 23.88
CA LEU A 27 -20.77 5.64 24.35
C LEU A 27 -19.80 5.92 25.49
N PRO A 28 -19.18 7.11 25.54
CA PRO A 28 -18.35 7.50 26.67
C PRO A 28 -19.18 7.58 27.96
N ARG A 29 -18.61 7.16 29.11
CA ARG A 29 -19.31 7.10 30.40
C ARG A 29 -19.93 8.43 30.83
N ALA A 30 -19.27 9.53 30.51
CA ALA A 30 -19.69 10.88 30.89
C ALA A 30 -20.41 11.61 29.72
N ALA A 31 -21.03 10.88 28.80
CA ALA A 31 -21.76 11.49 27.68
C ALA A 31 -22.91 12.38 28.19
N VAL A 32 -22.83 13.67 27.88
CA VAL A 32 -23.89 14.63 28.11
C VAL A 32 -24.23 15.35 26.79
N GLY A 33 -25.43 15.15 26.30
CA GLY A 33 -25.83 15.69 25.01
C GLY A 33 -25.22 14.97 23.84
N LYS A 34 -24.99 15.69 22.74
CA LYS A 34 -24.38 15.12 21.54
C LYS A 34 -22.87 15.04 21.66
N VAL A 35 -22.31 13.87 21.37
CA VAL A 35 -20.86 13.60 21.40
C VAL A 35 -20.32 13.30 20.00
N PRO A 36 -19.09 13.72 19.65
CA PRO A 36 -18.50 13.39 18.37
C PRO A 36 -18.33 11.87 18.22
N VAL A 37 -18.43 11.39 16.97
CA VAL A 37 -18.45 9.96 16.65
C VAL A 37 -17.28 9.60 15.78
N LEU A 38 -16.62 8.48 16.10
CA LEU A 38 -15.66 7.80 15.23
C LEU A 38 -16.28 6.50 14.72
N LEU A 39 -16.41 6.38 13.39
CA LEU A 39 -16.99 5.22 12.73
C LEU A 39 -15.91 4.41 12.01
N GLY A 40 -15.84 3.12 12.28
CA GLY A 40 -15.04 2.16 11.55
C GLY A 40 -15.92 1.07 10.96
N ALA A 41 -15.65 0.67 9.71
CA ALA A 41 -16.38 -0.40 9.02
C ALA A 41 -15.43 -1.41 8.40
N SER A 42 -15.71 -2.71 8.58
CA SER A 42 -14.88 -3.78 8.01
C SER A 42 -15.62 -5.11 7.92
N PRO A 43 -15.07 -6.10 7.19
CA PRO A 43 -15.59 -7.46 7.19
C PRO A 43 -15.15 -8.30 8.40
N TYR A 44 -14.34 -7.73 9.30
CA TYR A 44 -13.67 -8.49 10.39
C TYR A 44 -14.55 -8.72 11.62
N GLN A 45 -15.83 -8.84 11.49
CA GLN A 45 -16.79 -9.28 12.50
C GLN A 45 -16.62 -8.64 13.90
N LYS A 46 -17.40 -7.61 14.17
CA LYS A 46 -17.44 -6.94 15.47
C LYS A 46 -17.64 -7.89 16.66
N ALA A 47 -18.33 -9.03 16.45
CA ALA A 47 -18.61 -10.02 17.49
C ALA A 47 -17.38 -10.75 18.04
N LEU A 48 -16.27 -10.82 17.30
CA LEU A 48 -15.03 -11.45 17.77
C LEU A 48 -14.44 -10.78 19.02
N ARG A 49 -14.82 -9.54 19.30
CA ARG A 49 -14.40 -8.80 20.50
C ARG A 49 -14.97 -9.40 21.80
N GLY A 50 -16.05 -10.14 21.72
CA GLY A 50 -16.64 -10.85 22.85
C GLY A 50 -15.95 -12.15 23.22
N LEU A 51 -14.89 -12.57 22.52
CA LEU A 51 -14.17 -13.79 22.84
C LEU A 51 -13.37 -13.63 24.14
N PRO A 52 -13.39 -14.65 25.04
CA PRO A 52 -12.66 -14.60 26.30
C PRO A 52 -11.14 -14.58 26.12
N VAL A 53 -10.65 -15.10 25.01
CA VAL A 53 -9.25 -14.99 24.57
C VAL A 53 -9.24 -14.42 23.16
N VAL A 54 -8.76 -13.20 23.00
CA VAL A 54 -8.62 -12.58 21.71
C VAL A 54 -7.29 -13.02 21.12
N PRO A 55 -7.26 -13.83 20.04
CA PRO A 55 -6.01 -14.15 19.36
C PRO A 55 -5.38 -12.84 18.82
N PRO A 56 -4.05 -12.76 18.73
CA PRO A 56 -3.38 -11.61 18.12
C PRO A 56 -3.56 -11.63 16.60
N VAL A 57 -4.78 -11.40 16.13
CA VAL A 57 -5.15 -11.35 14.71
C VAL A 57 -5.51 -9.93 14.30
N PHE A 58 -5.26 -9.59 13.05
CA PHE A 58 -5.48 -8.28 12.45
C PHE A 58 -6.77 -7.55 12.82
N PRO A 59 -7.94 -8.22 12.87
CA PRO A 59 -9.20 -7.53 13.07
C PRO A 59 -9.31 -6.74 14.36
N PHE A 60 -8.51 -7.07 15.36
CA PHE A 60 -8.64 -6.46 16.70
C PHE A 60 -7.81 -5.21 16.89
N ILE A 61 -6.80 -5.00 16.07
CA ILE A 61 -5.91 -3.83 16.17
C ILE A 61 -6.18 -2.79 15.07
N GLU A 62 -6.88 -3.17 14.02
CA GLU A 62 -7.15 -2.30 12.86
C GLU A 62 -8.19 -1.20 13.11
N TYR A 63 -8.93 -1.23 14.21
CA TYR A 63 -9.80 -0.13 14.63
C TYR A 63 -9.14 0.83 15.65
N GLY A 64 -7.91 0.56 16.11
CA GLY A 64 -7.14 1.41 17.01
C GLY A 64 -7.52 1.31 18.50
N PRO A 65 -6.93 2.17 19.35
CA PRO A 65 -7.12 2.15 20.80
C PRO A 65 -8.45 2.82 21.20
N MET A 66 -9.56 2.09 21.05
CA MET A 66 -10.91 2.62 21.27
C MET A 66 -11.10 3.26 22.64
N GLN A 67 -10.53 2.68 23.73
CA GLN A 67 -10.65 3.23 25.08
C GLN A 67 -10.14 4.65 25.17
N LEU A 68 -9.03 4.96 24.48
CA LEU A 68 -8.50 6.32 24.40
C LEU A 68 -9.57 7.32 23.95
N TYR A 69 -10.27 6.99 22.88
CA TYR A 69 -11.29 7.88 22.32
C TYR A 69 -12.53 8.00 23.21
N LEU A 70 -12.94 6.91 23.85
CA LEU A 70 -14.02 6.93 24.85
C LEU A 70 -13.68 7.83 26.04
N ASP A 71 -12.45 7.78 26.54
CA ASP A 71 -11.97 8.62 27.65
C ASP A 71 -11.88 10.10 27.23
N HIS A 72 -11.67 10.36 25.93
CA HIS A 72 -11.69 11.72 25.36
C HIS A 72 -13.10 12.17 24.91
N GLY A 73 -14.15 11.44 25.28
CA GLY A 73 -15.53 11.84 25.05
C GLY A 73 -16.06 11.60 23.64
N TYR A 74 -15.45 10.71 22.88
CA TYR A 74 -15.97 10.26 21.60
C TYR A 74 -16.86 9.05 21.78
N ALA A 75 -17.96 8.97 21.04
CA ALA A 75 -18.62 7.70 20.77
C ALA A 75 -17.85 6.93 19.70
N TYR A 76 -17.87 5.62 19.81
CA TYR A 76 -17.19 4.75 18.84
C TYR A 76 -18.20 3.77 18.22
N VAL A 77 -18.25 3.69 16.89
CA VAL A 77 -19.17 2.84 16.14
C VAL A 77 -18.36 1.86 15.30
N VAL A 78 -18.60 0.57 15.49
CA VAL A 78 -17.93 -0.50 14.71
C VAL A 78 -18.97 -1.26 13.92
N MET A 79 -18.95 -1.11 12.60
CA MET A 79 -19.90 -1.69 11.67
C MET A 79 -19.34 -2.96 11.03
N ASP A 80 -20.13 -4.03 11.00
CA ASP A 80 -19.97 -5.15 10.08
C ASP A 80 -20.47 -4.73 8.69
N THR A 81 -19.60 -4.79 7.67
CA THR A 81 -19.98 -4.46 6.29
C THR A 81 -20.99 -5.46 5.71
N PRO A 82 -21.72 -5.17 4.63
CA PRO A 82 -22.69 -6.08 4.03
C PRO A 82 -22.10 -7.48 3.77
N GLY A 83 -22.78 -8.52 4.23
CA GLY A 83 -22.33 -9.92 4.10
C GLY A 83 -21.21 -10.33 5.04
N ALA A 84 -20.84 -9.47 6.01
CA ALA A 84 -19.87 -9.76 7.05
C ALA A 84 -20.53 -9.88 8.43
N GLY A 85 -19.99 -10.70 9.30
CA GLY A 85 -20.43 -10.87 10.69
C GLY A 85 -21.93 -11.15 10.80
N ARG A 86 -22.67 -10.23 11.43
CA ARG A 86 -24.12 -10.32 11.59
C ARG A 86 -24.91 -9.48 10.58
N SER A 87 -24.22 -8.75 9.70
CA SER A 87 -24.86 -7.98 8.63
C SER A 87 -25.35 -8.87 7.49
N GLU A 88 -26.51 -8.54 6.94
CA GLU A 88 -27.10 -9.24 5.80
C GLU A 88 -26.41 -8.89 4.48
N GLY A 89 -26.74 -9.61 3.43
CA GLY A 89 -26.25 -9.38 2.07
C GLY A 89 -25.09 -10.30 1.69
N THR A 90 -24.38 -9.94 0.65
CA THR A 90 -23.20 -10.67 0.16
C THR A 90 -22.00 -9.76 0.22
N TRP A 91 -20.94 -10.22 0.86
CA TRP A 91 -19.72 -9.44 0.93
C TRP A 91 -19.03 -9.34 -0.43
N GLY A 92 -18.62 -8.12 -0.76
CA GLY A 92 -17.82 -7.81 -1.94
C GLY A 92 -16.87 -6.67 -1.58
N PRO A 93 -15.55 -6.95 -1.49
CA PRO A 93 -14.59 -5.99 -0.97
C PRO A 93 -14.63 -4.67 -1.74
N VAL A 94 -14.77 -3.59 -0.98
CA VAL A 94 -14.76 -2.20 -1.48
C VAL A 94 -15.74 -1.95 -2.63
N SER A 95 -16.78 -2.77 -2.74
CA SER A 95 -17.82 -2.56 -3.75
C SER A 95 -18.55 -1.24 -3.51
N ARG A 96 -19.13 -0.67 -4.56
CA ARG A 96 -19.97 0.53 -4.41
C ARG A 96 -21.10 0.31 -3.42
N LYS A 97 -21.71 -0.88 -3.43
CA LYS A 97 -22.76 -1.28 -2.47
C LYS A 97 -22.26 -1.21 -1.00
N GLU A 98 -21.00 -1.60 -0.75
CA GLU A 98 -20.39 -1.47 0.58
C GLU A 98 -20.26 0.01 0.98
N GLY A 99 -19.75 0.87 0.09
CA GLY A 99 -19.66 2.31 0.35
C GLY A 99 -21.02 2.97 0.62
N GLU A 100 -22.03 2.59 -0.16
CA GLU A 100 -23.40 3.08 0.03
C GLU A 100 -24.05 2.57 1.31
N ALA A 101 -23.74 1.37 1.76
CA ALA A 101 -24.17 0.87 3.07
C ALA A 101 -23.50 1.62 4.24
N ILE A 102 -22.23 2.01 4.09
CA ILE A 102 -21.54 2.86 5.07
C ILE A 102 -22.12 4.27 5.06
N TYR A 103 -22.49 4.81 3.91
CA TYR A 103 -23.25 6.06 3.82
C TYR A 103 -24.55 5.97 4.64
N ASP A 104 -25.36 4.92 4.40
CA ASP A 104 -26.65 4.76 5.08
C ASP A 104 -26.48 4.61 6.60
N MET A 105 -25.44 3.89 7.06
CA MET A 105 -25.06 3.81 8.47
C MET A 105 -24.64 5.17 9.02
N THR A 106 -23.82 5.92 8.29
CA THR A 106 -23.35 7.26 8.71
C THR A 106 -24.50 8.21 8.93
N GLU A 107 -25.44 8.30 7.98
CA GLU A 107 -26.59 9.19 8.08
C GLU A 107 -27.58 8.73 9.15
N HIS A 108 -27.76 7.41 9.32
CA HIS A 108 -28.56 6.88 10.42
C HIS A 108 -27.96 7.26 11.78
N VAL A 109 -26.66 7.06 11.99
CA VAL A 109 -25.97 7.44 13.24
C VAL A 109 -26.13 8.93 13.49
N ALA A 110 -25.96 9.78 12.47
CA ALA A 110 -26.12 11.23 12.60
C ALA A 110 -27.53 11.67 13.04
N SER A 111 -28.55 10.85 12.78
CA SER A 111 -29.94 11.12 13.17
C SER A 111 -30.25 10.80 14.64
N LEU A 112 -29.33 10.09 15.35
CA LEU A 112 -29.55 9.69 16.74
C LEU A 112 -29.30 10.85 17.72
N ASP A 113 -30.06 10.91 18.80
CA ASP A 113 -30.07 12.05 19.74
C ASP A 113 -28.71 12.30 20.41
N TRP A 114 -27.91 11.25 20.59
CA TRP A 114 -26.59 11.34 21.21
C TRP A 114 -25.45 11.67 20.22
N ALA A 115 -25.69 11.54 18.91
CA ALA A 115 -24.65 11.69 17.91
C ALA A 115 -24.39 13.15 17.54
N GLY A 116 -23.11 13.51 17.58
CA GLY A 116 -22.54 14.76 17.07
C GLY A 116 -21.88 14.58 15.70
N PRO A 117 -20.90 15.42 15.35
CA PRO A 117 -20.15 15.29 14.10
C PRO A 117 -19.45 13.93 13.98
N ILE A 118 -19.42 13.38 12.76
CA ILE A 118 -18.88 12.04 12.50
C ILE A 118 -17.58 12.12 11.71
N GLY A 119 -16.53 11.42 12.19
CA GLY A 119 -15.32 11.13 11.46
C GLY A 119 -15.15 9.61 11.27
N MET A 120 -14.34 9.19 10.32
CA MET A 120 -14.00 7.78 10.17
C MET A 120 -12.56 7.50 10.59
N ILE A 121 -12.33 6.28 11.10
CA ILE A 121 -11.06 5.83 11.67
C ILE A 121 -10.80 4.37 11.33
N GLY A 122 -9.53 4.02 11.30
CA GLY A 122 -9.05 2.65 11.20
C GLY A 122 -7.99 2.46 10.12
N MET A 123 -7.34 1.30 10.20
CA MET A 123 -6.22 0.90 9.35
C MET A 123 -6.66 -0.17 8.36
N SER A 124 -5.94 -0.32 7.25
CA SER A 124 -6.08 -1.42 6.29
C SER A 124 -7.50 -1.46 5.69
N HIS A 125 -8.27 -2.51 5.86
CA HIS A 125 -9.63 -2.56 5.33
C HIS A 125 -10.54 -1.45 5.91
N TYR A 126 -10.37 -1.09 7.18
CA TYR A 126 -11.07 0.07 7.76
C TYR A 126 -10.70 1.38 7.05
N CYS A 127 -9.46 1.51 6.57
CA CYS A 127 -9.06 2.65 5.74
C CYS A 127 -9.66 2.57 4.33
N TRP A 128 -9.69 1.39 3.70
CA TRP A 128 -10.37 1.19 2.41
C TRP A 128 -11.84 1.59 2.49
N SER A 129 -12.50 1.22 3.58
CA SER A 129 -13.89 1.59 3.86
C SER A 129 -14.07 3.10 4.01
N GLN A 130 -13.10 3.82 4.56
CA GLN A 130 -13.12 5.29 4.64
C GLN A 130 -13.10 5.92 3.24
N TRP A 131 -12.19 5.50 2.38
CA TRP A 131 -12.13 5.97 0.99
C TRP A 131 -13.43 5.62 0.23
N ASN A 132 -13.94 4.41 0.45
CA ASN A 132 -15.15 3.92 -0.19
C ASN A 132 -16.41 4.67 0.28
N ALA A 133 -16.48 5.04 1.55
CA ALA A 133 -17.54 5.89 2.09
C ALA A 133 -17.42 7.34 1.57
N ALA A 134 -16.20 7.91 1.58
CA ALA A 134 -15.98 9.29 1.18
C ALA A 134 -16.40 9.56 -0.28
N ARG A 135 -16.12 8.64 -1.22
CA ARG A 135 -16.58 8.80 -2.62
C ARG A 135 -18.12 8.85 -2.77
N THR A 136 -18.87 8.33 -1.79
CA THR A 136 -20.34 8.42 -1.77
C THR A 136 -20.85 9.72 -1.16
N ARG A 137 -19.96 10.50 -0.53
CA ARG A 137 -20.18 11.84 0.02
C ARG A 137 -21.33 11.93 1.03
N PRO A 138 -21.31 11.18 2.16
CA PRO A 138 -22.32 11.32 3.20
C PRO A 138 -22.27 12.74 3.78
N PRO A 139 -23.37 13.51 3.81
CA PRO A 139 -23.37 14.89 4.31
C PRO A 139 -22.90 15.04 5.76
N SER A 140 -23.12 13.98 6.57
CA SER A 140 -22.77 13.97 7.99
C SER A 140 -21.32 13.60 8.27
N LEU A 141 -20.58 13.08 7.28
CA LEU A 141 -19.16 12.76 7.40
C LEU A 141 -18.31 14.04 7.32
N LYS A 142 -17.48 14.29 8.34
CA LYS A 142 -16.74 15.54 8.49
C LYS A 142 -15.24 15.44 8.24
N CYS A 143 -14.63 14.28 8.51
CA CYS A 143 -13.19 14.06 8.23
C CYS A 143 -12.83 12.57 8.18
N LEU A 144 -11.66 12.28 7.59
CA LEU A 144 -11.05 10.96 7.60
C LEU A 144 -9.71 10.98 8.31
N GLY A 145 -9.43 9.91 9.09
CA GLY A 145 -8.10 9.52 9.55
C GLY A 145 -7.70 8.21 8.87
N ALA A 146 -7.24 8.32 7.63
CA ALA A 146 -7.05 7.20 6.72
C ALA A 146 -5.66 6.59 6.85
N PHE A 147 -5.49 5.61 7.74
CA PHE A 147 -4.22 4.95 7.98
C PHE A 147 -4.10 3.68 7.14
N ASP A 148 -3.06 3.67 6.28
CA ASP A 148 -2.53 2.47 5.61
C ASP A 148 -3.60 1.70 4.81
N GLY A 149 -4.09 2.27 3.70
CA GLY A 149 -5.14 1.65 2.88
C GLY A 149 -5.09 2.03 1.40
N ALA A 150 -5.53 1.10 0.56
CA ALA A 150 -5.59 1.23 -0.87
C ALA A 150 -6.73 2.14 -1.34
N THR A 151 -6.59 2.74 -2.53
CA THR A 151 -7.62 3.53 -3.20
C THR A 151 -7.99 2.97 -4.57
N ASP A 152 -7.05 2.32 -5.25
CA ASP A 152 -7.25 1.65 -6.53
C ASP A 152 -7.09 0.14 -6.35
N MET A 153 -8.21 -0.58 -6.28
CA MET A 153 -8.18 -2.02 -6.01
C MET A 153 -7.41 -2.80 -7.06
N TYR A 154 -7.49 -2.39 -8.31
CA TYR A 154 -6.75 -3.05 -9.38
C TYR A 154 -5.25 -2.89 -9.19
N ARG A 155 -4.75 -1.63 -9.10
CA ARG A 155 -3.30 -1.32 -9.12
C ARG A 155 -2.64 -1.47 -7.76
N ASP A 156 -3.40 -1.33 -6.66
CA ASP A 156 -2.80 -1.36 -5.33
C ASP A 156 -2.69 -2.78 -4.76
N TRP A 157 -3.63 -3.70 -5.08
CA TRP A 157 -3.60 -5.00 -4.43
C TRP A 157 -4.18 -6.21 -5.21
N MET A 158 -4.86 -6.03 -6.35
CA MET A 158 -5.35 -7.18 -7.15
C MET A 158 -4.41 -7.55 -8.29
N TYR A 159 -3.97 -6.54 -9.06
CA TYR A 159 -3.21 -6.71 -10.30
C TYR A 159 -2.12 -5.65 -10.45
N GLN A 160 -1.14 -5.65 -9.56
CA GLN A 160 -0.03 -4.69 -9.66
C GLN A 160 0.73 -4.89 -10.97
N GLY A 161 0.84 -3.82 -11.76
CA GLY A 161 1.44 -3.89 -13.09
C GLY A 161 0.73 -4.84 -14.08
N GLY A 162 -0.52 -5.23 -13.81
CA GLY A 162 -1.27 -6.22 -14.61
C GLY A 162 -0.98 -7.68 -14.22
N ILE A 163 -0.25 -7.92 -13.14
CA ILE A 163 0.11 -9.25 -12.64
C ILE A 163 -0.70 -9.54 -11.36
N PRO A 164 -1.50 -10.63 -11.29
CA PRO A 164 -2.33 -10.91 -10.12
C PRO A 164 -1.51 -11.21 -8.88
N ILE A 165 -1.89 -10.62 -7.74
CA ILE A 165 -1.28 -10.87 -6.42
C ILE A 165 -1.87 -12.14 -5.83
N GLN A 166 -1.25 -13.26 -6.07
CA GLN A 166 -1.75 -14.56 -5.63
C GLN A 166 -1.63 -14.74 -4.11
N GLY A 167 -0.50 -14.36 -3.53
CA GLY A 167 -0.20 -14.64 -2.12
C GLY A 167 -1.21 -14.00 -1.19
N PHE A 168 -1.42 -12.69 -1.32
CA PHE A 168 -2.33 -11.94 -0.48
C PHE A 168 -3.78 -12.30 -0.71
N LEU A 169 -4.23 -12.42 -1.95
CA LEU A 169 -5.60 -12.80 -2.27
C LEU A 169 -5.99 -14.12 -1.61
N ASN A 170 -5.14 -15.13 -1.71
CA ASN A 170 -5.44 -16.43 -1.13
C ASN A 170 -5.37 -16.42 0.41
N SER A 171 -4.35 -15.81 0.99
CA SER A 171 -4.19 -15.81 2.46
C SER A 171 -5.23 -14.93 3.15
N TRP A 172 -5.45 -13.72 2.66
CA TRP A 172 -6.37 -12.78 3.30
C TRP A 172 -7.84 -13.09 3.00
N LEU A 173 -8.22 -13.25 1.73
CA LEU A 173 -9.63 -13.53 1.39
C LEU A 173 -10.08 -14.86 1.94
N PHE A 174 -9.31 -15.91 1.70
CA PHE A 174 -9.69 -17.25 2.18
C PHE A 174 -9.51 -17.38 3.68
N GLY A 175 -8.31 -17.08 4.17
CA GLY A 175 -7.93 -17.35 5.56
C GLY A 175 -8.54 -16.36 6.55
N SER A 176 -8.56 -15.08 6.22
CA SER A 176 -8.94 -14.04 7.19
C SER A 176 -10.38 -13.58 7.08
N VAL A 177 -11.00 -13.63 5.88
CA VAL A 177 -12.35 -13.14 5.70
C VAL A 177 -13.36 -14.27 5.55
N LEU A 178 -13.24 -15.10 4.52
CA LEU A 178 -14.26 -16.13 4.24
C LEU A 178 -14.36 -17.21 5.33
N LEU A 179 -13.21 -17.63 5.91
CA LEU A 179 -13.23 -18.59 7.02
C LEU A 179 -13.80 -18.00 8.31
N GLN A 180 -13.57 -16.72 8.57
CA GLN A 180 -14.15 -16.04 9.75
C GLN A 180 -15.68 -15.94 9.67
N HIS A 181 -16.26 -15.77 8.50
CA HIS A 181 -17.71 -15.77 8.33
C HIS A 181 -18.35 -17.09 8.75
N GLN A 182 -17.63 -18.20 8.65
CA GLN A 182 -18.12 -19.51 9.08
C GLN A 182 -18.17 -19.66 10.60
N ALA A 183 -17.26 -18.99 11.32
CA ALA A 183 -17.18 -19.07 12.77
C ALA A 183 -18.42 -18.53 13.51
N ASN A 184 -19.23 -17.68 12.86
CA ASN A 184 -20.42 -17.07 13.43
C ASN A 184 -21.74 -17.85 13.19
N GLY A 185 -21.66 -19.12 12.82
CA GLY A 185 -22.84 -19.95 12.64
C GLY A 185 -23.70 -19.63 11.42
N LEU A 186 -23.20 -18.77 10.51
CA LEU A 186 -23.85 -18.58 9.21
C LEU A 186 -23.75 -19.88 8.40
N PRO A 187 -24.80 -20.28 7.69
CA PRO A 187 -24.76 -21.50 6.89
C PRO A 187 -23.59 -21.45 5.90
N MET A 188 -22.71 -22.44 5.93
CA MET A 188 -21.60 -22.60 4.95
C MET A 188 -22.06 -22.38 3.50
N THR A 189 -23.33 -22.72 3.22
CA THR A 189 -23.94 -22.53 1.91
C THR A 189 -24.01 -21.07 1.46
N GLN A 190 -24.10 -20.10 2.38
CA GLN A 190 -24.16 -18.68 2.00
C GLN A 190 -22.77 -18.15 1.67
N ASN A 191 -21.75 -18.49 2.44
CA ASN A 191 -20.37 -18.08 2.18
C ASN A 191 -19.67 -18.94 1.12
N GLY A 192 -19.99 -20.23 1.05
CA GLY A 192 -19.52 -21.10 -0.02
C GLY A 192 -20.05 -20.73 -1.41
N ARG A 193 -21.08 -19.88 -1.48
CA ARG A 193 -21.59 -19.27 -2.71
C ARG A 193 -20.93 -17.94 -3.04
N ASN A 194 -20.11 -17.38 -2.15
CA ASN A 194 -19.41 -16.15 -2.41
C ASN A 194 -18.33 -16.39 -3.48
N ARG A 195 -18.52 -15.78 -4.63
CA ARG A 195 -17.68 -15.95 -5.81
C ARG A 195 -16.59 -14.90 -5.95
N VAL A 196 -16.43 -14.03 -4.95
CA VAL A 196 -15.56 -12.85 -5.05
C VAL A 196 -14.15 -13.18 -5.57
N ILE A 197 -13.55 -14.30 -5.13
CA ILE A 197 -12.22 -14.72 -5.61
C ILE A 197 -12.27 -15.07 -7.09
N PHE A 198 -13.27 -15.86 -7.51
CA PHE A 198 -13.44 -16.23 -8.91
C PHE A 198 -13.75 -15.03 -9.78
N ASP A 199 -14.58 -14.11 -9.27
CA ASP A 199 -14.93 -12.87 -9.99
C ASP A 199 -13.69 -11.97 -10.15
N MET A 200 -12.81 -11.90 -9.13
CA MET A 200 -11.54 -11.17 -9.24
C MET A 200 -10.66 -11.72 -10.36
N TYR A 201 -10.51 -13.04 -10.48
CA TYR A 201 -9.75 -13.67 -11.57
C TYR A 201 -10.48 -13.62 -12.91
N ALA A 202 -11.81 -13.53 -12.93
CA ALA A 202 -12.60 -13.35 -14.14
C ALA A 202 -12.49 -11.93 -14.72
N HIS A 203 -12.02 -10.94 -13.92
CA HIS A 203 -11.83 -9.55 -14.32
C HIS A 203 -10.33 -9.17 -14.29
N PRO A 204 -9.49 -9.72 -15.22
CA PRO A 204 -8.04 -9.50 -15.21
C PRO A 204 -7.62 -8.12 -15.74
N PHE A 205 -8.57 -7.32 -16.19
CA PHE A 205 -8.35 -5.97 -16.70
C PHE A 205 -9.03 -4.92 -15.82
N ASP A 206 -8.59 -3.67 -15.91
CA ASP A 206 -9.21 -2.51 -15.25
C ASP A 206 -10.53 -2.14 -15.97
N ASP A 207 -11.49 -3.05 -15.87
CA ASP A 207 -12.85 -2.92 -16.42
C ASP A 207 -13.82 -2.27 -15.40
N ASP A 208 -15.09 -2.17 -15.76
CA ASP A 208 -16.12 -1.55 -14.92
C ASP A 208 -16.29 -2.28 -13.57
N TRP A 209 -16.07 -3.61 -13.52
CA TRP A 209 -16.14 -4.36 -12.28
C TRP A 209 -15.02 -3.95 -11.32
N GLN A 210 -13.78 -3.82 -11.81
CA GLN A 210 -12.63 -3.37 -11.04
C GLN A 210 -12.78 -1.90 -10.63
N ARG A 211 -13.17 -1.03 -11.56
CA ARG A 211 -13.35 0.40 -11.32
C ARG A 211 -14.44 0.69 -10.31
N SER A 212 -15.53 -0.07 -10.33
CA SER A 212 -16.60 0.05 -9.34
C SER A 212 -16.12 -0.17 -7.89
N ARG A 213 -14.96 -0.83 -7.70
CA ARG A 213 -14.30 -1.12 -6.44
C ARG A 213 -13.11 -0.22 -6.11
N SER A 214 -12.79 0.69 -7.00
CA SER A 214 -11.64 1.59 -6.87
C SER A 214 -12.12 3.02 -6.59
N PRO A 215 -12.15 3.47 -5.32
CA PRO A 215 -12.47 4.86 -4.97
C PRO A 215 -11.63 5.88 -5.72
N PHE A 216 -10.41 5.53 -6.13
CA PHE A 216 -9.48 6.33 -6.91
C PHE A 216 -10.15 7.18 -8.00
N TRP A 217 -11.12 6.63 -8.73
CA TRP A 217 -11.78 7.28 -9.86
C TRP A 217 -12.77 8.39 -9.48
N GLU A 218 -13.07 8.53 -8.18
CA GLU A 218 -14.04 9.49 -7.67
C GLU A 218 -13.50 10.34 -6.49
N LEU A 219 -12.22 10.17 -6.09
CA LEU A 219 -11.64 10.89 -4.97
C LEU A 219 -11.44 12.39 -5.22
N ASP A 220 -11.40 12.81 -6.48
CA ASP A 220 -11.39 14.22 -6.87
C ASP A 220 -12.69 14.95 -6.51
N GLN A 221 -13.75 14.22 -6.13
CA GLN A 221 -15.02 14.77 -5.66
C GLN A 221 -15.09 14.85 -4.12
N VAL A 222 -14.07 14.39 -3.42
CA VAL A 222 -14.00 14.42 -1.95
C VAL A 222 -13.43 15.76 -1.49
N ASP A 223 -14.23 16.52 -0.76
CA ASP A 223 -13.92 17.87 -0.28
C ASP A 223 -13.78 17.98 1.25
N ILE A 224 -14.04 16.90 1.99
CA ILE A 224 -13.84 16.84 3.43
C ILE A 224 -12.36 16.73 3.81
N PRO A 225 -11.98 17.19 5.03
CA PRO A 225 -10.62 17.05 5.54
C PRO A 225 -10.13 15.59 5.60
N VAL A 226 -8.90 15.34 5.12
CA VAL A 226 -8.28 14.01 5.11
C VAL A 226 -6.86 14.05 5.67
N LEU A 227 -6.61 13.28 6.73
CA LEU A 227 -5.28 12.89 7.15
C LEU A 227 -4.97 11.51 6.55
N SER A 228 -4.16 11.47 5.50
CA SER A 228 -3.69 10.22 4.89
C SER A 228 -2.39 9.78 5.53
N ILE A 229 -2.35 8.56 6.05
CA ILE A 229 -1.17 8.03 6.74
C ILE A 229 -0.72 6.75 6.07
N GLY A 230 0.47 6.78 5.43
CA GLY A 230 1.12 5.62 4.84
C GLY A 230 2.23 5.06 5.75
N ALA A 231 2.64 3.83 5.49
CA ALA A 231 3.67 3.14 6.27
C ALA A 231 4.68 2.43 5.35
N TRP A 232 5.98 2.66 5.55
CA TRP A 232 6.99 1.97 4.75
C TRP A 232 6.96 0.45 4.94
N GLY A 233 6.56 -0.02 6.14
CA GLY A 233 6.45 -1.44 6.46
C GLY A 233 5.39 -2.22 5.69
N LYS A 234 4.45 -1.53 5.02
CA LYS A 234 3.40 -2.13 4.18
C LYS A 234 3.41 -1.59 2.74
N ALA A 235 4.56 -1.19 2.26
CA ALA A 235 4.71 -0.53 0.96
C ALA A 235 4.00 -1.27 -0.18
N ALA A 236 4.18 -2.58 -0.27
CA ALA A 236 3.64 -3.38 -1.37
C ALA A 236 2.11 -3.52 -1.40
N LEU A 237 1.41 -3.23 -0.30
CA LEU A 237 -0.03 -3.47 -0.20
C LEU A 237 -0.86 -2.18 -0.19
N HIS A 238 -0.45 -1.17 0.60
CA HIS A 238 -1.32 -0.03 0.89
C HIS A 238 -0.71 1.31 0.52
N LEU A 239 0.62 1.41 0.55
CA LEU A 239 1.33 2.69 0.51
C LEU A 239 0.91 3.57 -0.67
N ARG A 240 0.86 2.99 -1.89
CA ARG A 240 0.47 3.73 -3.09
C ARG A 240 -0.89 4.39 -2.93
N GLY A 241 -1.87 3.69 -2.34
CA GLY A 241 -3.21 4.22 -2.11
C GLY A 241 -3.24 5.44 -1.19
N ASN A 242 -2.40 5.51 -0.17
CA ASN A 242 -2.32 6.69 0.70
C ASN A 242 -1.76 7.91 -0.03
N PHE A 243 -0.76 7.73 -0.90
CA PHE A 243 -0.24 8.83 -1.73
C PHE A 243 -1.26 9.29 -2.78
N GLU A 244 -1.93 8.36 -3.45
CA GLU A 244 -2.97 8.69 -4.42
C GLU A 244 -4.20 9.33 -3.75
N GLY A 245 -4.60 8.85 -2.59
CA GLY A 245 -5.66 9.47 -1.79
C GLY A 245 -5.32 10.92 -1.42
N TYR A 246 -4.11 11.16 -0.89
CA TYR A 246 -3.64 12.52 -0.62
C TYR A 246 -3.62 13.39 -1.88
N ARG A 247 -3.12 12.86 -2.99
CA ARG A 247 -3.02 13.61 -4.25
C ARG A 247 -4.38 14.03 -4.81
N LEU A 248 -5.35 13.12 -4.78
CA LEU A 248 -6.63 13.27 -5.50
C LEU A 248 -7.67 14.10 -4.74
N VAL A 249 -7.78 13.96 -3.41
CA VAL A 249 -8.82 14.68 -2.67
C VAL A 249 -8.66 16.20 -2.78
N ASN A 250 -9.77 16.93 -2.87
CA ASN A 250 -9.79 18.38 -3.01
C ASN A 250 -9.92 19.12 -1.67
N GLY A 251 -10.36 18.44 -0.61
CA GLY A 251 -10.49 19.04 0.73
C GLY A 251 -9.14 19.36 1.39
N PRO A 252 -9.17 19.98 2.58
CA PRO A 252 -7.98 20.14 3.42
C PRO A 252 -7.32 18.79 3.67
N LYS A 253 -5.99 18.71 3.47
CA LYS A 253 -5.31 17.42 3.50
C LYS A 253 -3.90 17.48 4.07
N GLN A 254 -3.54 16.40 4.76
CA GLN A 254 -2.17 16.14 5.22
C GLN A 254 -1.78 14.71 4.86
N LEU A 255 -0.48 14.51 4.58
CA LEU A 255 0.14 13.21 4.38
C LEU A 255 1.20 12.99 5.47
N LEU A 256 1.09 11.87 6.17
CA LEU A 256 2.12 11.38 7.07
C LEU A 256 2.61 10.02 6.56
N VAL A 257 3.93 9.80 6.50
CA VAL A 257 4.47 8.47 6.20
C VAL A 257 5.36 8.02 7.37
N VAL A 258 4.92 6.94 8.05
CA VAL A 258 5.58 6.43 9.26
C VAL A 258 6.72 5.46 8.95
N GLY A 259 7.70 5.40 9.86
CA GLY A 259 8.99 4.73 9.67
C GLY A 259 9.01 3.25 10.03
N THR A 260 7.90 2.54 10.01
CA THR A 260 7.86 1.10 10.28
C THR A 260 8.56 0.32 9.15
N ARG A 261 9.17 -0.82 9.51
CA ARG A 261 9.95 -1.65 8.57
C ARG A 261 9.21 -2.92 8.16
N THR A 262 8.25 -3.34 8.97
CA THR A 262 7.50 -4.58 8.76
C THR A 262 6.00 -4.38 8.92
N PHE A 263 5.25 -5.32 8.40
CA PHE A 263 3.80 -5.38 8.56
C PHE A 263 3.38 -5.38 10.05
N ALA A 264 4.07 -6.18 10.87
CA ALA A 264 3.80 -6.29 12.30
C ALA A 264 4.12 -4.99 13.06
N GLU A 265 5.21 -4.31 12.74
CA GLU A 265 5.54 -3.01 13.33
C GLU A 265 4.46 -1.96 13.00
N THR A 266 3.95 -1.94 11.78
CA THR A 266 2.88 -1.01 11.38
C THR A 266 1.60 -1.26 12.18
N GLN A 267 1.22 -2.52 12.37
CA GLN A 267 0.04 -2.86 13.17
C GLN A 267 0.24 -2.50 14.64
N THR A 268 1.41 -2.79 15.19
CA THR A 268 1.74 -2.46 16.57
C THR A 268 1.69 -0.95 16.79
N LEU A 269 2.26 -0.15 15.89
CA LEU A 269 2.23 1.31 15.97
C LEU A 269 0.78 1.82 16.01
N PHE A 270 -0.07 1.35 15.10
CA PHE A 270 -1.47 1.78 15.06
C PHE A 270 -2.29 1.34 16.30
N ALA A 271 -1.86 0.31 17.00
CA ALA A 271 -2.52 -0.12 18.24
C ALA A 271 -2.14 0.72 19.48
N THR A 272 -1.11 1.57 19.39
CA THR A 272 -0.62 2.36 20.53
C THR A 272 -1.44 3.62 20.76
N ALA A 273 -1.70 3.95 22.02
CA ALA A 273 -2.38 5.19 22.41
C ALA A 273 -1.51 6.41 22.05
N GLU A 274 -0.21 6.31 22.27
CA GLU A 274 0.77 7.37 22.05
C GLU A 274 0.75 7.87 20.58
N PHE A 275 0.66 6.96 19.62
CA PHE A 275 0.57 7.34 18.21
C PHE A 275 -0.73 8.10 17.92
N HIS A 276 -1.84 7.63 18.48
CA HIS A 276 -3.13 8.28 18.29
C HIS A 276 -3.20 9.65 18.98
N GLU A 277 -2.65 9.79 20.18
CA GLU A 277 -2.54 11.07 20.91
C GLU A 277 -1.70 12.09 20.14
N ALA A 278 -0.63 11.63 19.51
CA ALA A 278 0.26 12.50 18.75
C ALA A 278 -0.33 12.96 17.41
N GLU A 279 -1.02 12.07 16.69
CA GLU A 279 -1.36 12.28 15.28
C GLU A 279 -2.86 12.36 14.99
N LEU A 280 -3.64 11.39 15.45
CA LEU A 280 -5.05 11.24 15.06
C LEU A 280 -6.00 11.97 16.01
N LEU A 281 -5.77 11.96 17.32
CA LEU A 281 -6.64 12.62 18.28
C LEU A 281 -6.67 14.15 18.07
N PRO A 282 -5.54 14.86 17.86
CA PRO A 282 -5.56 16.28 17.53
C PRO A 282 -6.31 16.60 16.23
N TRP A 283 -6.21 15.71 15.23
CA TRP A 283 -6.96 15.83 13.98
C TRP A 283 -8.47 15.77 14.21
N TYR A 284 -8.95 14.78 14.96
CA TYR A 284 -10.37 14.65 15.27
C TYR A 284 -10.86 15.73 16.22
N ASP A 285 -10.08 16.12 17.22
CA ASP A 285 -10.45 17.22 18.14
C ASP A 285 -10.67 18.54 17.38
N HIS A 286 -9.81 18.82 16.38
CA HIS A 286 -9.98 19.99 15.54
C HIS A 286 -11.26 19.91 14.69
N HIS A 287 -11.44 18.83 13.93
CA HIS A 287 -12.51 18.74 12.94
C HIS A 287 -13.88 18.35 13.51
N LEU A 288 -13.94 17.64 14.63
CA LEU A 288 -15.19 17.16 15.23
C LEU A 288 -15.60 17.90 16.49
N LYS A 289 -14.67 18.55 17.20
CA LYS A 289 -14.95 19.33 18.40
C LYS A 289 -14.68 20.83 18.23
N GLY A 290 -14.06 21.24 17.11
CA GLY A 290 -13.68 22.63 16.85
C GLY A 290 -12.53 23.14 17.73
N VAL A 291 -11.68 22.27 18.25
CA VAL A 291 -10.55 22.66 19.09
C VAL A 291 -9.47 23.34 18.25
N ALA A 292 -9.07 24.54 18.63
CA ALA A 292 -7.95 25.26 18.00
C ALA A 292 -6.63 24.75 18.61
N ASN A 293 -6.08 23.66 18.07
CA ASN A 293 -4.89 22.97 18.56
C ASN A 293 -3.68 23.04 17.62
N GLY A 294 -3.75 23.83 16.55
CA GLY A 294 -2.64 24.03 15.60
C GLY A 294 -2.38 22.84 14.65
N VAL A 295 -3.21 21.80 14.66
CA VAL A 295 -2.98 20.63 13.78
C VAL A 295 -2.98 21.02 12.31
N MET A 296 -3.74 22.03 11.90
CA MET A 296 -3.78 22.52 10.52
C MET A 296 -2.59 23.42 10.15
N ASP A 297 -1.79 23.86 11.14
CA ASP A 297 -0.57 24.63 10.92
C ASP A 297 0.64 23.70 10.68
N ARG A 298 0.47 22.40 10.87
CA ARG A 298 1.49 21.39 10.56
C ARG A 298 1.80 21.39 9.05
N PRO A 299 3.04 21.07 8.64
CA PRO A 299 3.39 20.87 7.23
C PRO A 299 2.46 19.85 6.56
N LYS A 300 2.09 20.13 5.31
CA LYS A 300 1.16 19.27 4.56
C LYS A 300 1.66 17.84 4.40
N VAL A 301 2.98 17.68 4.29
CA VAL A 301 3.62 16.37 4.12
C VAL A 301 4.70 16.20 5.18
N ARG A 302 4.62 15.11 5.92
CA ARG A 302 5.63 14.66 6.88
C ARG A 302 5.96 13.20 6.58
N PHE A 303 7.23 12.87 6.48
CA PHE A 303 7.67 11.53 6.11
C PHE A 303 8.94 11.12 6.82
N PHE A 304 8.99 9.85 7.18
CA PHE A 304 10.18 9.25 7.79
C PHE A 304 11.21 8.91 6.72
N VAL A 305 12.46 9.34 6.91
CA VAL A 305 13.58 9.00 6.03
C VAL A 305 14.23 7.71 6.53
N GLN A 306 14.07 6.64 5.76
CA GLN A 306 14.72 5.36 6.05
C GLN A 306 16.25 5.50 5.98
N GLY A 307 16.98 4.71 6.76
CA GLY A 307 18.45 4.81 6.85
C GLY A 307 18.96 5.96 7.74
N GLU A 308 18.24 7.09 7.81
CA GLU A 308 18.57 8.20 8.73
C GLU A 308 17.80 8.10 10.06
N GLY A 309 16.55 7.67 10.02
CA GLY A 309 15.73 7.50 11.22
C GLY A 309 15.10 8.80 11.73
N VAL A 310 14.87 9.77 10.83
CA VAL A 310 14.28 11.07 11.17
C VAL A 310 13.00 11.32 10.36
N VAL A 311 12.11 12.15 10.90
CA VAL A 311 10.96 12.68 10.16
C VAL A 311 11.35 14.00 9.50
N ARG A 312 11.05 14.13 8.21
CA ARG A 312 11.21 15.37 7.45
C ARG A 312 9.86 15.91 7.01
N GLU A 313 9.89 17.17 6.61
CA GLU A 313 8.72 17.94 6.23
C GLU A 313 8.85 18.42 4.78
N SER A 314 7.70 18.60 4.13
CA SER A 314 7.62 19.15 2.79
C SER A 314 6.28 19.88 2.56
N ALA A 315 6.30 20.81 1.62
CA ALA A 315 5.08 21.52 1.19
C ALA A 315 4.14 20.64 0.37
N ASP A 316 4.67 19.62 -0.31
CA ASP A 316 3.92 18.67 -1.16
C ASP A 316 4.70 17.38 -1.37
N TRP A 317 4.10 16.41 -2.09
CA TRP A 317 4.72 15.15 -2.51
C TRP A 317 4.62 14.96 -4.03
N PRO A 318 5.74 14.61 -4.72
CA PRO A 318 7.12 14.56 -4.18
C PRO A 318 7.56 15.93 -3.68
N PRO A 319 8.62 15.99 -2.81
CA PRO A 319 9.14 17.27 -2.34
C PRO A 319 9.49 18.20 -3.50
N PRO A 320 9.03 19.46 -3.50
CA PRO A 320 9.26 20.39 -4.64
C PRO A 320 10.73 20.74 -4.88
N ASP A 321 11.59 20.52 -3.90
CA ASP A 321 13.05 20.72 -3.98
C ASP A 321 13.80 19.50 -4.50
N ALA A 322 13.12 18.38 -4.78
CA ALA A 322 13.72 17.21 -5.38
C ALA A 322 13.96 17.40 -6.89
N SER A 323 15.10 16.93 -7.36
CA SER A 323 15.45 16.82 -8.79
C SER A 323 15.49 15.36 -9.22
N ILE A 324 15.50 15.12 -10.54
CA ILE A 324 15.58 13.76 -11.07
C ILE A 324 17.05 13.41 -11.30
N THR A 325 17.46 12.27 -10.75
CA THR A 325 18.76 11.65 -11.02
C THR A 325 18.56 10.37 -11.80
N GLU A 326 19.42 10.10 -12.77
CA GLU A 326 19.36 8.93 -13.64
C GLU A 326 20.56 8.01 -13.39
N PHE A 327 20.30 6.72 -13.33
CA PHE A 327 21.31 5.66 -13.26
C PHE A 327 21.09 4.71 -14.43
N PHE A 328 22.04 4.67 -15.36
CA PHE A 328 21.99 3.82 -16.55
C PHE A 328 22.44 2.40 -16.22
N LEU A 329 21.72 1.41 -16.73
CA LEU A 329 22.09 0.01 -16.62
C LEU A 329 23.30 -0.27 -17.52
N CYS A 330 24.26 -1.02 -16.99
CA CYS A 330 25.49 -1.37 -17.72
C CYS A 330 25.81 -2.85 -17.51
N GLY A 331 26.30 -3.51 -18.55
CA GLY A 331 26.70 -4.92 -18.51
C GLY A 331 28.01 -5.21 -17.77
N GLU A 332 28.79 -4.17 -17.44
CA GLU A 332 29.99 -4.32 -16.64
C GLU A 332 29.67 -4.81 -15.23
N LYS A 333 30.45 -5.78 -14.74
CA LYS A 333 30.26 -6.33 -13.40
C LYS A 333 30.49 -5.27 -12.32
N SER A 334 29.55 -5.15 -11.40
CA SER A 334 29.72 -4.27 -10.24
C SER A 334 30.68 -4.83 -9.20
N GLY A 335 30.82 -6.16 -9.16
CA GLY A 335 31.62 -6.87 -8.15
C GLY A 335 31.09 -6.74 -6.72
N ALA A 336 29.89 -6.17 -6.55
CA ALA A 336 29.32 -5.89 -5.23
C ALA A 336 28.68 -7.12 -4.59
N VAL A 337 27.99 -7.94 -5.39
CA VAL A 337 27.27 -9.13 -4.94
C VAL A 337 27.32 -10.22 -5.99
N ASN A 338 27.29 -11.48 -5.56
CA ASN A 338 27.18 -12.61 -6.46
C ASN A 338 25.73 -12.74 -6.92
N SER A 339 25.51 -12.64 -8.23
CA SER A 339 24.21 -12.82 -8.87
C SER A 339 24.37 -13.51 -10.21
N LEU A 340 23.24 -13.96 -10.80
CA LEU A 340 23.24 -14.62 -12.11
C LEU A 340 23.88 -13.71 -13.18
N ASN A 341 23.51 -12.44 -13.18
CA ASN A 341 24.09 -11.41 -14.02
C ASN A 341 24.34 -10.17 -13.16
N ASP A 342 25.58 -10.03 -12.70
CA ASP A 342 26.02 -8.86 -11.92
C ASP A 342 26.39 -7.74 -12.88
N GLY A 343 25.48 -6.78 -13.09
CA GLY A 343 25.70 -5.56 -13.83
C GLY A 343 25.95 -4.36 -12.91
N SER A 344 26.23 -3.21 -13.49
CA SER A 344 26.42 -1.96 -12.75
C SER A 344 25.40 -0.89 -13.12
N LEU A 345 25.25 0.09 -12.23
CA LEU A 345 24.48 1.34 -12.46
C LEU A 345 25.48 2.50 -12.54
N ALA A 346 25.38 3.30 -13.60
CA ALA A 346 26.25 4.44 -13.82
C ALA A 346 25.45 5.72 -14.08
N GLU A 347 25.99 6.88 -13.74
CA GLU A 347 25.32 8.18 -13.97
C GLU A 347 25.46 8.69 -15.42
N SER A 348 26.04 7.87 -16.31
CA SER A 348 26.14 8.18 -17.74
C SER A 348 26.04 6.91 -18.59
N VAL A 349 25.49 7.07 -19.80
CA VAL A 349 25.41 5.98 -20.78
C VAL A 349 26.81 5.52 -21.18
N LYS A 350 27.04 4.21 -21.18
CA LYS A 350 28.26 3.61 -21.72
C LYS A 350 28.07 3.24 -23.19
N ALA A 351 29.01 3.63 -24.04
CA ALA A 351 28.89 3.49 -25.51
C ALA A 351 28.81 2.04 -26.00
N ASP A 352 29.40 1.10 -25.27
CA ASP A 352 29.51 -0.33 -25.56
C ASP A 352 28.62 -1.22 -24.65
N GLY A 353 27.55 -0.64 -24.14
CA GLY A 353 26.73 -1.22 -23.08
C GLY A 353 26.14 -2.61 -23.34
N GLY A 354 25.77 -2.95 -24.58
CA GLY A 354 25.27 -4.30 -24.91
C GLY A 354 23.89 -4.63 -24.37
N ALA A 355 23.72 -5.89 -23.96
CA ALA A 355 22.45 -6.41 -23.42
C ALA A 355 22.71 -7.54 -22.41
N THR A 356 21.78 -7.73 -21.49
CA THR A 356 21.78 -8.83 -20.51
C THR A 356 20.59 -9.73 -20.76
N SER A 357 20.82 -11.03 -20.99
CA SER A 357 19.74 -11.99 -21.20
C SER A 357 19.54 -12.89 -19.98
N TRP A 358 18.28 -13.22 -19.73
CA TRP A 358 17.86 -14.14 -18.68
C TRP A 358 16.83 -15.14 -19.18
N THR A 359 17.16 -16.43 -19.07
CA THR A 359 16.25 -17.53 -19.43
C THR A 359 15.52 -18.03 -18.19
N TYR A 360 14.22 -18.22 -18.30
CA TYR A 360 13.33 -18.64 -17.21
C TYR A 360 12.38 -19.77 -17.64
N PRO A 361 11.81 -20.55 -16.70
CA PRO A 361 12.08 -20.50 -15.26
C PRO A 361 13.48 -21.05 -14.96
N ASP A 362 14.15 -20.45 -13.97
CA ASP A 362 15.33 -21.10 -13.42
C ASP A 362 14.89 -22.42 -12.76
N PRO A 363 15.55 -23.58 -13.06
CA PRO A 363 15.12 -24.87 -12.51
C PRO A 363 15.07 -24.92 -10.98
N HIS A 364 15.81 -24.06 -10.30
CA HIS A 364 15.85 -23.98 -8.86
C HIS A 364 14.68 -23.16 -8.27
N TRP A 365 13.92 -22.48 -9.11
CA TRP A 365 12.73 -21.71 -8.71
C TRP A 365 11.43 -22.45 -8.99
N MET A 366 11.51 -23.68 -9.42
CA MET A 366 10.33 -24.45 -9.78
C MET A 366 9.28 -24.44 -8.66
N ALA A 367 8.02 -24.27 -9.04
CA ALA A 367 6.87 -24.31 -8.17
C ALA A 367 6.88 -23.32 -6.98
N GLY A 368 7.52 -22.16 -7.12
CA GLY A 368 7.57 -21.16 -6.08
C GLY A 368 8.53 -21.50 -4.92
N VAL A 369 9.41 -22.45 -5.11
CA VAL A 369 10.39 -22.84 -4.10
C VAL A 369 11.67 -22.05 -4.30
N THR A 370 12.06 -21.30 -3.29
CA THR A 370 13.36 -20.62 -3.23
C THR A 370 14.48 -21.66 -3.13
N VAL A 371 15.57 -21.44 -3.83
CA VAL A 371 16.78 -22.23 -3.64
C VAL A 371 17.39 -21.90 -2.29
N PHE A 372 17.72 -22.92 -1.54
CA PHE A 372 18.46 -22.78 -0.30
C PHE A 372 19.95 -22.92 -0.54
N GLY A 373 20.75 -22.02 0.02
CA GLY A 373 22.19 -22.18 0.12
C GLY A 373 22.58 -23.35 1.04
N LYS A 374 23.87 -23.66 1.11
CA LYS A 374 24.41 -24.75 1.94
C LYS A 374 24.13 -24.60 3.43
N ASP A 375 23.86 -23.37 3.87
CA ASP A 375 23.50 -22.98 5.24
C ASP A 375 21.99 -23.01 5.51
N GLY A 376 21.19 -23.43 4.54
CA GLY A 376 19.73 -23.43 4.64
C GLY A 376 19.08 -22.04 4.50
N VAL A 377 19.86 -21.00 4.20
CA VAL A 377 19.35 -19.67 3.91
C VAL A 377 18.90 -19.57 2.46
N PRO A 378 17.74 -18.95 2.16
CA PRO A 378 17.30 -18.75 0.79
C PRO A 378 18.34 -18.00 -0.06
N ASP A 379 18.81 -18.62 -1.14
CA ASP A 379 19.74 -18.00 -2.11
C ASP A 379 18.94 -17.38 -3.27
N HIS A 380 18.38 -16.23 -3.06
CA HIS A 380 17.65 -15.48 -4.09
C HIS A 380 18.53 -14.54 -4.93
N PHE A 381 19.83 -14.45 -4.63
CA PHE A 381 20.75 -13.58 -5.36
C PHE A 381 21.34 -14.20 -6.60
N ALA A 382 21.64 -15.48 -6.52
CA ALA A 382 22.24 -16.17 -7.65
C ALA A 382 21.27 -16.29 -8.85
N ARG A 383 19.99 -15.97 -8.68
CA ARG A 383 18.91 -16.28 -9.62
C ARG A 383 18.17 -15.07 -10.19
N VAL A 384 18.68 -13.87 -9.96
CA VAL A 384 18.09 -12.62 -10.48
C VAL A 384 19.14 -11.83 -11.24
N VAL A 385 18.68 -10.98 -12.14
CA VAL A 385 19.54 -9.99 -12.80
C VAL A 385 19.68 -8.80 -11.87
N THR A 386 20.91 -8.35 -11.65
CA THR A 386 21.17 -7.23 -10.74
C THR A 386 22.02 -6.15 -11.40
N TYR A 387 21.78 -4.90 -10.99
CA TYR A 387 22.58 -3.75 -11.37
C TYR A 387 22.87 -2.94 -10.11
N THR A 388 24.14 -2.69 -9.80
CA THR A 388 24.54 -2.06 -8.54
C THR A 388 25.40 -0.84 -8.79
N THR A 389 25.17 0.27 -8.08
CA THR A 389 26.01 1.47 -8.17
C THR A 389 27.41 1.20 -7.61
N PRO A 390 28.43 1.99 -7.99
CA PRO A 390 29.61 2.14 -7.16
C PRO A 390 29.22 2.60 -5.74
N PRO A 391 30.11 2.47 -4.73
CA PRO A 391 29.88 3.10 -3.44
C PRO A 391 29.71 4.62 -3.61
N PHE A 392 28.70 5.21 -2.99
CA PHE A 392 28.52 6.65 -3.06
C PHE A 392 29.67 7.38 -2.35
N GLU A 393 30.14 8.46 -2.93
CA GLU A 393 31.22 9.28 -2.37
C GLU A 393 30.75 10.22 -1.26
N SER A 394 29.45 10.49 -1.21
CA SER A 394 28.77 11.33 -0.22
C SER A 394 27.39 10.78 0.08
N ASP A 395 26.81 11.24 1.19
CA ASP A 395 25.43 10.92 1.54
C ASP A 395 24.45 11.51 0.51
N ARG A 396 23.48 10.73 0.08
CA ARG A 396 22.42 11.13 -0.88
C ARG A 396 21.05 10.73 -0.36
N GLU A 397 20.06 11.63 -0.48
CA GLU A 397 18.69 11.37 -0.08
C GLU A 397 17.80 11.17 -1.31
N PHE A 398 17.25 9.97 -1.47
CA PHE A 398 16.28 9.67 -2.52
C PHE A 398 14.88 9.69 -1.91
N THR A 399 14.11 10.73 -2.24
CA THR A 399 12.78 10.96 -1.66
C THR A 399 11.80 11.39 -2.74
N GLY A 400 10.80 10.57 -2.98
CA GLY A 400 9.77 10.80 -4.00
C GLY A 400 9.40 9.52 -4.75
N GLN A 401 9.26 9.64 -6.05
CA GLN A 401 8.90 8.55 -6.95
C GLN A 401 10.14 8.03 -7.69
N GLY A 402 10.05 6.78 -8.13
CA GLY A 402 11.04 6.17 -9.00
C GLY A 402 10.39 5.54 -10.23
N VAL A 403 11.11 5.48 -11.34
CA VAL A 403 10.69 4.81 -12.58
C VAL A 403 11.88 4.08 -13.19
N LEU A 404 11.70 2.82 -13.51
CA LEU A 404 12.64 2.10 -14.37
C LEU A 404 12.17 2.21 -15.83
N HIS A 405 12.97 2.83 -16.67
CA HIS A 405 12.87 2.76 -18.13
C HIS A 405 13.68 1.54 -18.59
N LEU A 406 13.01 0.48 -18.96
CA LEU A 406 13.62 -0.78 -19.36
C LEU A 406 13.36 -1.04 -20.84
N PHE A 407 14.40 -1.00 -21.65
CA PHE A 407 14.33 -1.47 -23.04
C PHE A 407 14.52 -2.98 -23.04
N ALA A 408 13.45 -3.71 -23.33
CA ALA A 408 13.41 -5.15 -23.23
C ALA A 408 12.86 -5.80 -24.51
N SER A 409 13.38 -6.97 -24.84
CA SER A 409 12.82 -7.90 -25.82
C SER A 409 12.69 -9.28 -25.18
N SER A 410 11.75 -10.09 -25.69
CA SER A 410 11.54 -11.47 -25.26
C SER A 410 11.42 -12.38 -26.47
N ASP A 411 11.72 -13.67 -26.32
CA ASP A 411 11.39 -14.69 -27.31
C ASP A 411 9.92 -15.15 -27.21
N GLN A 412 9.17 -14.58 -26.27
CA GLN A 412 7.76 -14.84 -26.01
C GLN A 412 6.88 -13.69 -26.47
N THR A 413 5.55 -13.90 -26.49
CA THR A 413 4.55 -12.86 -26.81
C THR A 413 4.17 -11.99 -25.62
N ASP A 414 4.71 -12.26 -24.43
CA ASP A 414 4.53 -11.47 -23.22
C ASP A 414 5.66 -11.74 -22.23
N ALA A 415 5.93 -10.77 -21.34
CA ALA A 415 6.95 -10.88 -20.30
C ALA A 415 6.47 -10.16 -19.02
N ASP A 416 6.80 -10.72 -17.85
CA ASP A 416 6.56 -10.05 -16.57
C ASP A 416 7.86 -9.45 -16.06
N VAL A 417 7.80 -8.19 -15.62
CA VAL A 417 8.93 -7.48 -15.03
C VAL A 417 8.60 -7.17 -13.56
N VAL A 418 9.42 -7.74 -12.68
CA VAL A 418 9.39 -7.46 -11.25
C VAL A 418 10.68 -6.75 -10.87
N VAL A 419 10.55 -5.59 -10.26
CA VAL A 419 11.68 -4.72 -9.92
C VAL A 419 11.75 -4.54 -8.41
N LYS A 420 12.97 -4.66 -7.85
CA LYS A 420 13.25 -4.31 -6.45
C LYS A 420 14.44 -3.38 -6.39
N LEU A 421 14.34 -2.35 -5.60
CA LEU A 421 15.42 -1.45 -5.27
C LEU A 421 15.78 -1.63 -3.80
N SER A 422 17.06 -1.89 -3.54
CA SER A 422 17.56 -2.17 -2.19
C SER A 422 18.78 -1.31 -1.87
N LEU A 423 18.97 -1.04 -0.57
CA LEU A 423 20.17 -0.43 -0.02
C LEU A 423 21.16 -1.54 0.37
N LEU A 424 22.39 -1.44 -0.12
CA LEU A 424 23.51 -2.28 0.30
C LEU A 424 24.38 -1.49 1.25
N PRO A 425 24.51 -1.91 2.52
CA PRO A 425 25.45 -1.31 3.46
C PRO A 425 26.90 -1.48 3.00
N GLU A 426 27.79 -0.63 3.47
CA GLU A 426 29.21 -0.75 3.24
C GLU A 426 29.71 -2.12 3.76
N GLY A 427 30.48 -2.85 2.94
CA GLY A 427 31.03 -4.17 3.27
C GLY A 427 30.02 -5.32 3.30
N ALA A 428 28.75 -5.09 2.97
CA ALA A 428 27.74 -6.15 2.93
C ALA A 428 27.93 -7.06 1.71
N GLY A 429 28.23 -8.33 1.96
CA GLY A 429 28.34 -9.37 0.93
C GLY A 429 27.14 -10.29 0.81
N SER A 430 26.19 -10.26 1.76
CA SER A 430 25.08 -11.21 1.85
C SER A 430 23.76 -10.56 2.30
N PRO A 431 22.62 -11.06 1.80
CA PRO A 431 21.29 -10.59 2.19
C PRO A 431 20.90 -11.01 3.63
N PRO A 432 19.75 -10.51 4.15
CA PRO A 432 18.79 -9.65 3.45
C PRO A 432 19.24 -8.19 3.40
N PHE A 433 19.06 -7.54 2.24
CA PHE A 433 19.27 -6.10 2.11
C PHE A 433 17.98 -5.34 2.43
N MET A 434 18.14 -4.07 2.84
CA MET A 434 16.97 -3.24 3.09
C MET A 434 16.28 -2.90 1.76
N LYS A 435 15.10 -3.46 1.53
CA LYS A 435 14.27 -3.10 0.39
C LYS A 435 13.74 -1.68 0.57
N ILE A 436 14.01 -0.82 -0.40
CA ILE A 436 13.61 0.58 -0.42
C ILE A 436 12.28 0.75 -1.17
N SER A 437 12.19 0.11 -2.35
CA SER A 437 11.04 0.21 -3.24
C SER A 437 10.93 -1.01 -4.14
N GLN A 438 9.79 -1.13 -4.81
CA GLN A 438 9.51 -2.20 -5.77
C GLN A 438 8.49 -1.74 -6.80
N GLY A 439 8.45 -2.45 -7.93
CA GLY A 439 7.51 -2.18 -9.01
C GLY A 439 7.26 -3.40 -9.87
N TRP A 440 6.17 -3.39 -10.61
CA TRP A 440 5.73 -4.50 -11.44
C TRP A 440 5.17 -4.01 -12.77
N LEU A 441 5.40 -4.76 -13.84
CA LEU A 441 4.73 -4.51 -15.11
C LEU A 441 4.73 -5.77 -15.98
N ARG A 442 3.57 -6.16 -16.46
CA ARG A 442 3.42 -7.10 -17.56
C ARG A 442 3.59 -6.37 -18.88
N ALA A 443 4.44 -6.85 -19.77
CA ALA A 443 4.78 -6.16 -21.02
C ALA A 443 3.55 -5.93 -21.91
N SER A 444 2.60 -6.85 -21.95
CA SER A 444 1.34 -6.66 -22.66
C SER A 444 0.42 -5.60 -22.06
N HIS A 445 0.70 -5.12 -20.86
CA HIS A 445 -0.02 -4.04 -20.16
C HIS A 445 0.71 -2.69 -20.20
N ARG A 446 1.73 -2.53 -21.07
CA ARG A 446 2.58 -1.33 -21.16
C ARG A 446 1.89 -0.05 -21.61
N ALA A 447 0.69 -0.15 -22.21
CA ALA A 447 -0.02 1.02 -22.72
C ALA A 447 -0.40 1.98 -21.60
N GLU A 448 0.08 3.22 -21.70
CA GLU A 448 -0.16 4.28 -20.71
C GLU A 448 -1.38 5.14 -21.05
N ASP A 449 -1.98 5.74 -20.03
CA ASP A 449 -2.97 6.79 -20.18
C ASP A 449 -2.27 8.15 -20.20
N PRO A 450 -2.28 8.88 -21.33
CA PRO A 450 -1.56 10.14 -21.45
C PRO A 450 -2.14 11.27 -20.58
N ALA A 451 -3.39 11.15 -20.13
CA ALA A 451 -4.01 12.15 -19.26
C ALA A 451 -3.60 12.00 -17.79
N LEU A 452 -3.23 10.76 -17.39
CA LEU A 452 -2.88 10.44 -16.01
C LEU A 452 -1.37 10.19 -15.82
N THR A 453 -0.65 9.92 -16.90
CA THR A 453 0.80 9.69 -16.88
C THR A 453 1.56 11.00 -16.68
N THR A 454 2.57 10.97 -15.82
CA THR A 454 3.58 12.01 -15.70
C THR A 454 4.97 11.46 -15.99
N GLU A 455 5.97 12.33 -16.02
CA GLU A 455 7.36 11.93 -16.27
C GLU A 455 7.84 10.84 -15.30
N MET A 456 7.51 10.98 -14.01
CA MET A 456 7.94 10.07 -12.93
C MET A 456 6.85 9.14 -12.42
N ARG A 457 5.69 9.12 -13.03
CA ARG A 457 4.57 8.25 -12.66
C ARG A 457 3.84 7.78 -13.91
N PRO A 458 4.31 6.71 -14.59
CA PRO A 458 3.59 6.08 -15.68
C PRO A 458 2.28 5.49 -15.17
N PHE A 459 1.18 5.84 -15.79
CA PHE A 459 -0.14 5.31 -15.46
C PHE A 459 -0.62 4.36 -16.55
N HIS A 460 -0.45 3.07 -16.34
CA HIS A 460 -0.84 2.05 -17.31
C HIS A 460 -2.36 1.84 -17.30
N ARG A 461 -2.96 1.73 -18.50
CA ARG A 461 -4.42 1.60 -18.67
C ARG A 461 -4.97 0.29 -18.15
N HIS A 462 -4.25 -0.80 -18.36
CA HIS A 462 -4.64 -2.17 -18.01
C HIS A 462 -6.02 -2.61 -18.57
N GLN A 463 -6.55 -1.96 -19.61
CA GLN A 463 -7.89 -2.25 -20.15
C GLN A 463 -7.91 -3.45 -21.11
N LYS A 464 -6.76 -3.78 -21.67
CA LYS A 464 -6.56 -4.93 -22.57
C LYS A 464 -5.10 -5.34 -22.58
N ALA A 465 -4.85 -6.58 -22.96
CA ALA A 465 -3.50 -7.02 -23.28
C ALA A 465 -3.12 -6.59 -24.70
N GLU A 466 -1.90 -6.06 -24.86
CA GLU A 466 -1.28 -5.77 -26.16
C GLU A 466 0.01 -6.60 -26.26
N PRO A 467 -0.06 -7.84 -26.81
CA PRO A 467 1.09 -8.72 -26.90
C PRO A 467 2.31 -8.06 -27.51
N ILE A 468 3.49 -8.50 -27.12
CA ILE A 468 4.74 -8.09 -27.74
C ILE A 468 5.11 -9.04 -28.88
N GLU A 469 5.82 -8.52 -29.88
CA GLU A 469 6.39 -9.33 -30.95
C GLU A 469 7.72 -9.95 -30.49
N PRO A 470 7.91 -11.26 -30.61
CA PRO A 470 9.15 -11.91 -30.24
C PRO A 470 10.37 -11.28 -30.90
N GLY A 471 11.38 -10.95 -30.11
CA GLY A 471 12.62 -10.31 -30.55
C GLY A 471 12.56 -8.81 -30.80
N GLN A 472 11.37 -8.19 -30.81
CA GLN A 472 11.25 -6.74 -30.91
C GLN A 472 11.56 -6.07 -29.57
N ILE A 473 12.27 -4.93 -29.59
CA ILE A 473 12.59 -4.14 -28.41
C ILE A 473 11.43 -3.20 -28.09
N TYR A 474 11.01 -3.18 -26.83
CA TYR A 474 10.01 -2.26 -26.28
C TYR A 474 10.58 -1.49 -25.10
N GLU A 475 10.23 -0.23 -24.98
CA GLU A 475 10.45 0.52 -23.73
C GLU A 475 9.31 0.18 -22.76
N LEU A 476 9.66 -0.35 -21.60
CA LEU A 476 8.77 -0.63 -20.48
C LEU A 476 9.06 0.37 -19.37
N ARG A 477 8.09 1.20 -19.02
CA ARG A 477 8.22 2.16 -17.92
C ARG A 477 7.59 1.58 -16.68
N VAL A 478 8.39 1.04 -15.76
CA VAL A 478 7.92 0.39 -14.54
C VAL A 478 7.88 1.42 -13.41
N GLU A 479 6.67 1.74 -12.91
CA GLU A 479 6.49 2.57 -11.72
C GLU A 479 7.08 1.85 -10.50
N LEU A 480 7.92 2.53 -9.73
CA LEU A 480 8.34 2.09 -8.41
C LEU A 480 7.48 2.78 -7.35
N LEU A 481 7.15 2.04 -6.30
CA LEU A 481 6.42 2.60 -5.16
C LEU A 481 7.17 3.80 -4.57
N PRO A 482 6.46 4.80 -4.02
CA PRO A 482 7.06 5.94 -3.35
C PRO A 482 8.08 5.51 -2.29
N MET A 483 9.15 6.29 -2.14
CA MET A 483 10.23 5.98 -1.21
C MET A 483 10.81 7.23 -0.56
N SER A 484 11.43 7.05 0.60
CA SER A 484 12.33 8.04 1.20
C SER A 484 13.44 7.30 1.94
N VAL A 485 14.68 7.51 1.50
CA VAL A 485 15.86 6.83 2.04
C VAL A 485 17.08 7.72 1.97
N LEU A 486 17.87 7.69 3.04
CA LEU A 486 19.24 8.19 3.02
C LEU A 486 20.19 7.05 2.69
N VAL A 487 20.92 7.20 1.58
CA VAL A 487 22.06 6.36 1.21
C VAL A 487 23.34 7.07 1.68
N ARG A 488 24.06 6.45 2.59
CA ARG A 488 25.27 7.03 3.16
C ARG A 488 26.47 6.87 2.25
N ARG A 489 27.48 7.67 2.47
CA ARG A 489 28.81 7.46 1.86
C ARG A 489 29.27 6.01 2.13
N GLY A 490 29.76 5.35 1.08
CA GLY A 490 30.20 3.96 1.13
C GLY A 490 29.10 2.94 0.84
N GLU A 491 27.83 3.29 1.03
CA GLU A 491 26.69 2.44 0.68
C GLU A 491 26.40 2.49 -0.83
N ARG A 492 25.56 1.57 -1.32
CA ARG A 492 25.20 1.42 -2.73
C ARG A 492 23.71 1.21 -2.92
N LEU A 493 23.20 1.57 -4.08
CA LEU A 493 21.89 1.13 -4.55
C LEU A 493 22.03 -0.11 -5.41
N ARG A 494 21.14 -1.07 -5.20
CA ARG A 494 21.03 -2.30 -5.98
C ARG A 494 19.64 -2.42 -6.56
N LEU A 495 19.58 -2.49 -7.89
CA LEU A 495 18.38 -2.81 -8.66
C LEU A 495 18.37 -4.30 -8.97
N GLU A 496 17.29 -4.98 -8.65
CA GLU A 496 17.01 -6.35 -9.07
C GLU A 496 15.91 -6.34 -10.13
N VAL A 497 16.09 -7.10 -11.20
CA VAL A 497 15.09 -7.30 -12.24
C VAL A 497 14.87 -8.80 -12.42
N SER A 498 13.62 -9.21 -12.29
CA SER A 498 13.21 -10.61 -12.44
C SER A 498 11.85 -10.69 -13.12
N ASN A 499 11.38 -11.87 -13.43
CA ASN A 499 10.02 -12.11 -13.92
C ASN A 499 9.15 -12.82 -12.87
N TRP A 500 9.63 -12.95 -11.64
CA TRP A 500 8.98 -13.70 -10.59
C TRP A 500 9.47 -13.33 -9.19
N GLU A 501 8.66 -13.66 -8.18
CA GLU A 501 8.96 -13.48 -6.76
C GLU A 501 8.87 -14.80 -6.01
N SER A 502 9.74 -14.97 -5.02
CA SER A 502 9.69 -16.13 -4.15
C SER A 502 8.52 -16.04 -3.17
N ALA A 503 7.67 -17.06 -3.15
CA ALA A 503 6.59 -17.19 -2.16
C ALA A 503 7.10 -17.28 -0.71
N ILE A 504 8.37 -17.58 -0.49
CA ILE A 504 8.99 -17.66 0.83
C ILE A 504 9.49 -16.30 1.28
N THR A 505 10.16 -15.55 0.39
CA THR A 505 10.81 -14.27 0.75
C THR A 505 9.87 -13.07 0.58
N GLU A 506 8.84 -13.18 -0.25
CA GLU A 506 7.89 -12.10 -0.55
C GLU A 506 6.47 -12.37 -0.04
N ALA A 507 6.27 -13.49 0.66
CA ALA A 507 4.97 -13.74 1.28
C ALA A 507 4.61 -12.59 2.26
N PRO A 508 3.35 -12.14 2.29
CA PRO A 508 2.18 -12.65 1.57
C PRO A 508 1.94 -12.02 0.19
N MET A 509 2.81 -11.11 -0.29
CA MET A 509 2.58 -10.27 -1.48
C MET A 509 3.08 -10.87 -2.80
N THR A 510 3.19 -12.19 -2.87
CA THR A 510 3.69 -12.89 -4.06
C THR A 510 2.73 -12.76 -5.23
N HIS A 511 3.26 -12.42 -6.40
CA HIS A 511 2.52 -12.37 -7.66
C HIS A 511 2.43 -13.74 -8.33
N TRP A 512 1.40 -13.89 -9.15
CA TRP A 512 1.20 -15.10 -9.94
C TRP A 512 2.32 -15.25 -10.98
N TYR A 513 3.07 -16.32 -10.88
CA TYR A 513 3.95 -16.75 -11.95
C TYR A 513 3.15 -17.57 -12.97
N GLY A 514 2.94 -17.03 -14.16
CA GLY A 514 2.14 -17.65 -15.22
C GLY A 514 2.80 -18.85 -15.90
N GLN A 515 3.76 -19.51 -15.27
CA GLN A 515 4.52 -20.64 -15.83
C GLN A 515 5.14 -20.36 -17.22
N LYS A 516 5.52 -19.11 -17.45
CA LYS A 516 6.15 -18.71 -18.70
C LYS A 516 7.53 -19.37 -18.80
N VAL A 517 7.85 -19.81 -20.00
CA VAL A 517 9.18 -20.32 -20.35
C VAL A 517 9.70 -19.46 -21.48
N GLY A 518 10.85 -18.85 -21.32
CA GLY A 518 11.38 -17.97 -22.34
C GLY A 518 12.70 -17.33 -21.94
N THR A 519 13.16 -16.43 -22.79
CA THR A 519 14.36 -15.62 -22.57
C THR A 519 14.01 -14.15 -22.78
N ASP A 520 14.19 -13.35 -21.75
CA ASP A 520 14.11 -11.90 -21.83
C ASP A 520 15.50 -11.31 -21.97
N THR A 521 15.61 -10.27 -22.78
CA THR A 521 16.87 -9.54 -22.99
C THR A 521 16.66 -8.07 -22.65
N TYR A 522 17.43 -7.57 -21.70
CA TYR A 522 17.44 -6.19 -21.25
C TYR A 522 18.58 -5.44 -21.94
N HIS A 523 18.20 -4.44 -22.78
CA HIS A 523 19.14 -3.66 -23.59
C HIS A 523 19.61 -2.43 -22.80
N HIS A 524 20.88 -2.16 -22.87
CA HIS A 524 21.52 -1.03 -22.19
C HIS A 524 22.64 -0.40 -23.03
N ASP A 525 22.53 -0.52 -24.35
CA ASP A 525 23.37 0.19 -25.31
C ASP A 525 22.93 1.66 -25.51
N ALA A 526 23.72 2.41 -26.27
CA ALA A 526 23.43 3.84 -26.50
C ALA A 526 22.13 4.13 -27.27
N ALA A 527 21.62 3.15 -28.06
CA ALA A 527 20.35 3.28 -28.78
C ALA A 527 19.15 2.91 -27.89
N ASN A 528 19.36 2.06 -26.89
CA ASN A 528 18.36 1.55 -25.97
C ASN A 528 18.83 1.71 -24.51
N PRO A 529 18.97 2.95 -24.01
CA PRO A 529 19.61 3.23 -22.73
C PRO A 529 18.65 2.97 -21.56
N SER A 530 18.55 1.70 -21.13
CA SER A 530 17.78 1.37 -19.93
C SER A 530 18.33 2.12 -18.71
N ARG A 531 17.44 2.71 -17.92
CA ARG A 531 17.83 3.56 -16.79
C ARG A 531 16.81 3.58 -15.68
N LEU A 532 17.31 3.66 -14.45
CA LEU A 532 16.54 3.95 -13.25
C LEU A 532 16.55 5.45 -13.01
N ARG A 533 15.37 6.06 -12.85
CA ARG A 533 15.18 7.47 -12.55
C ARG A 533 14.59 7.59 -11.15
N LEU A 534 15.20 8.42 -10.31
CA LEU A 534 14.81 8.63 -8.93
C LEU A 534 14.72 10.12 -8.63
N HIS A 535 13.76 10.53 -7.78
CA HIS A 535 13.79 11.83 -7.16
C HIS A 535 14.90 11.86 -6.11
N GLU A 536 15.82 12.81 -6.24
CA GLU A 536 16.90 13.08 -5.29
C GLU A 536 16.71 14.46 -4.67
N ARG A 537 16.72 14.52 -3.36
CA ARG A 537 16.57 15.77 -2.62
C ARG A 537 17.95 16.32 -2.25
N PRO A 538 18.20 17.64 -2.45
CA PRO A 538 19.45 18.24 -2.04
C PRO A 538 19.58 18.17 -0.51
N ARG A 539 20.73 17.66 -0.02
CA ARG A 539 21.05 17.76 1.41
C ARG A 539 21.58 19.15 1.72
N THR A 540 20.70 20.00 2.21
CA THR A 540 21.17 21.19 2.92
C THR A 540 21.68 20.68 4.26
N LEU A 541 22.98 20.81 4.53
CA LEU A 541 23.53 20.64 5.86
C LEU A 541 22.96 21.78 6.73
N ILE A 542 21.80 21.58 7.31
CA ILE A 542 21.24 22.51 8.27
C ILE A 542 22.02 22.30 9.56
N ALA A 543 22.98 23.18 9.79
CA ALA A 543 23.64 23.29 11.07
C ALA A 543 22.59 23.70 12.11
N GLY A 544 22.08 22.75 12.91
CA GLY A 544 21.30 23.08 14.08
C GLY A 544 19.90 22.47 14.22
N GLU A 545 19.47 21.51 13.42
CA GLU A 545 18.20 20.80 13.71
C GLU A 545 18.39 19.79 14.83
N GLY A 546 17.71 20.07 15.94
CA GLY A 546 17.68 19.21 17.12
C GLY A 546 17.13 17.83 16.76
N GLN A 547 17.90 16.81 17.10
CA GLN A 547 17.52 15.40 16.98
C GLN A 547 16.26 15.13 17.80
N HIS A 548 15.10 15.19 17.20
CA HIS A 548 13.95 14.47 17.71
C HIS A 548 14.13 12.99 17.34
N LYS A 549 14.77 12.24 18.25
CA LYS A 549 14.77 10.78 18.17
C LYS A 549 13.30 10.34 18.27
N ALA A 550 12.80 9.72 17.22
CA ALA A 550 11.55 8.98 17.27
C ALA A 550 11.74 7.81 18.26
N THR A 551 11.03 7.86 19.38
CA THR A 551 10.86 6.74 20.32
C THR A 551 9.83 5.77 19.77
#